data_6ad88dc710d05ea8876d18f8c9269fa0
#
_entry.id   6ad88dc710d05ea8876d18f8c9269fa0
#
_cell.length_a   1.000
_cell.length_b   1.000
_cell.length_c   1.000
_cell.angle_alpha   90.00
_cell.angle_beta   90.00
_cell.angle_gamma   90.00
#
_symmetry.space_group_name_H-M   'P 1'
#
loop_
_entity.id
_entity.type
_entity.pdbx_description
1 polymer ?
#
loop_
_entity_poly.entity_id
_entity_poly.type
_entity_poly.pdbx_seq_one_letter_code
_entity_poly.pdbx_strand_id
1 'polypeptide(L)'
;MITYHPDTNTLTEFAANSLSPAQSVVVATHLEVCEICQRRLAELECMGGALLEDLPPVDVDTAIFDKVLAKLDEVEEAPAANDANASDLAWTVKQVRQ
;
A
#
# COMPACT_ATOMS: atom_id res chain seq x y z
N MET A 1 -8.55 -3.03 24.25
CA MET A 1 -7.31 -2.25 24.18
C MET A 1 -6.19 -3.11 23.60
N ILE A 2 -5.52 -2.63 22.56
CA ILE A 2 -4.44 -3.37 21.93
C ILE A 2 -3.16 -3.17 22.74
N THR A 3 -2.57 -4.25 23.21
CA THR A 3 -1.40 -4.22 24.08
C THR A 3 -0.11 -4.49 23.32
N TYR A 4 -0.17 -5.27 22.25
CA TYR A 4 0.99 -5.64 21.47
C TYR A 4 0.95 -4.96 20.11
N HIS A 5 2.10 -4.43 19.70
CA HIS A 5 2.24 -3.73 18.44
C HIS A 5 3.43 -4.30 17.67
N PRO A 6 3.38 -4.32 16.33
CA PRO A 6 4.57 -4.61 15.54
C PRO A 6 5.66 -3.60 15.90
N ASP A 7 6.90 -4.05 15.88
CA ASP A 7 8.02 -3.17 16.15
C ASP A 7 8.27 -2.23 14.96
N THR A 8 9.15 -1.25 15.18
CA THR A 8 9.47 -0.25 14.15
C THR A 8 10.07 -0.91 12.92
N ASN A 9 10.90 -1.94 13.10
CA ASN A 9 11.50 -2.65 11.97
C ASN A 9 10.44 -3.34 11.13
N THR A 10 9.47 -4.00 11.75
CA THR A 10 8.38 -4.67 11.05
C THR A 10 7.51 -3.68 10.29
N LEU A 11 7.19 -2.53 10.90
CA LEU A 11 6.41 -1.49 10.23
C LEU A 11 7.19 -0.88 9.06
N THR A 12 8.50 -0.70 9.21
CA THR A 12 9.36 -0.20 8.13
C THR A 12 9.39 -1.17 6.96
N GLU A 13 9.53 -2.46 7.24
CA GLU A 13 9.48 -3.49 6.20
C GLU A 13 8.11 -3.56 5.52
N PHE A 14 7.04 -3.37 6.28
CA PHE A 14 5.70 -3.28 5.73
C PHE A 14 5.56 -2.08 4.79
N ALA A 15 6.03 -0.90 5.22
CA ALA A 15 6.00 0.30 4.39
C ALA A 15 6.83 0.16 3.11
N ALA A 16 7.95 -0.57 3.19
CA ALA A 16 8.82 -0.85 2.05
C ALA A 16 8.35 -2.04 1.20
N ASN A 17 7.25 -2.66 1.57
CA ASN A 17 6.70 -3.83 0.89
C ASN A 17 7.67 -5.01 0.83
N SER A 18 8.46 -5.19 1.89
CA SER A 18 9.48 -6.25 1.96
C SER A 18 9.11 -7.40 2.88
N LEU A 19 7.94 -7.36 3.51
CA LEU A 19 7.44 -8.49 4.29
C LEU A 19 6.91 -9.60 3.39
N SER A 20 6.92 -10.83 3.91
CA SER A 20 6.23 -11.93 3.24
C SER A 20 4.73 -11.64 3.15
N PRO A 21 4.00 -12.24 2.17
CA PRO A 21 2.55 -12.02 2.08
C PRO A 21 1.80 -12.37 3.38
N ALA A 22 2.18 -13.43 4.06
CA ALA A 22 1.55 -13.84 5.30
C ALA A 22 1.76 -12.80 6.42
N GLN A 23 2.98 -12.32 6.57
CA GLN A 23 3.30 -11.28 7.56
C GLN A 23 2.60 -9.96 7.23
N SER A 24 2.53 -9.61 5.95
CA SER A 24 1.84 -8.39 5.50
C SER A 24 0.36 -8.41 5.87
N VAL A 25 -0.29 -9.56 5.72
CA VAL A 25 -1.70 -9.71 6.10
C VAL A 25 -1.89 -9.51 7.60
N VAL A 26 -1.00 -10.06 8.42
CA VAL A 26 -1.07 -9.92 9.87
C VAL A 26 -0.91 -8.46 10.28
N VAL A 27 0.08 -7.78 9.73
CA VAL A 27 0.32 -6.36 10.02
C VAL A 27 -0.83 -5.50 9.52
N ALA A 28 -1.33 -5.74 8.31
CA ALA A 28 -2.45 -5.01 7.75
C ALA A 28 -3.71 -5.15 8.61
N THR A 29 -3.97 -6.33 9.13
CA THR A 29 -5.10 -6.59 10.03
C THR A 29 -4.98 -5.79 11.32
N HIS A 30 -3.78 -5.74 11.89
CA HIS A 30 -3.51 -4.92 13.08
C HIS A 30 -3.72 -3.44 12.79
N LEU A 31 -3.25 -2.97 11.64
CA LEU A 31 -3.36 -1.55 11.24
C LEU A 31 -4.81 -1.10 11.09
N GLU A 32 -5.74 -1.98 10.79
CA GLU A 32 -7.16 -1.62 10.69
C GLU A 32 -7.75 -1.14 12.01
N VAL A 33 -7.21 -1.62 13.12
CA VAL A 33 -7.79 -1.39 14.44
C VAL A 33 -6.89 -0.61 15.39
N CYS A 34 -5.65 -0.34 15.00
CA CYS A 34 -4.68 0.32 15.86
C CYS A 34 -4.29 1.70 15.33
N GLU A 35 -4.81 2.75 15.95
CA GLU A 35 -4.51 4.13 15.56
C GLU A 35 -3.06 4.51 15.79
N ILE A 36 -2.43 3.95 16.81
CA ILE A 36 -1.02 4.22 17.12
C ILE A 36 -0.13 3.74 15.98
N CYS A 37 -0.35 2.51 15.52
CA CYS A 37 0.43 1.95 14.42
C CYS A 37 0.10 2.62 13.09
N GLN A 38 -1.14 3.05 12.87
CA GLN A 38 -1.52 3.84 11.70
C GLN A 38 -0.71 5.13 11.63
N ARG A 39 -0.55 5.83 12.75
CA ARG A 39 0.25 7.06 12.81
C ARG A 39 1.73 6.79 12.55
N ARG A 40 2.26 5.72 13.14
CA ARG A 40 3.65 5.32 12.91
C ARG A 40 3.90 5.00 11.44
N LEU A 41 2.96 4.28 10.82
CA LEU A 41 3.06 3.96 9.40
C LEU A 41 3.01 5.23 8.55
N ALA A 42 2.12 6.17 8.86
CA ALA A 42 2.03 7.43 8.14
C ALA A 42 3.35 8.21 8.21
N GLU A 43 4.01 8.24 9.36
CA GLU A 43 5.32 8.86 9.51
C GLU A 43 6.37 8.19 8.63
N LEU A 44 6.39 6.87 8.59
CA LEU A 44 7.32 6.12 7.75
C LEU A 44 7.07 6.36 6.27
N GLU A 45 5.80 6.45 5.87
CA GLU A 45 5.43 6.76 4.49
C GLU A 45 5.83 8.17 4.09
N CYS A 46 5.72 9.13 5.00
CA CYS A 46 6.20 10.50 4.76
C CYS A 46 7.71 10.52 4.54
N MET A 47 8.46 9.76 5.33
CA MET A 47 9.91 9.64 5.15
C MET A 47 10.25 9.01 3.80
N GLY A 48 9.54 7.95 3.42
CA GLY A 48 9.71 7.31 2.13
C GLY A 48 9.43 8.24 0.96
N GLY A 49 8.36 9.04 1.06
CA GLY A 49 8.03 10.05 0.06
C GLY A 49 9.11 11.12 -0.08
N ALA A 50 9.66 11.59 1.05
CA ALA A 50 10.73 12.57 1.03
C ALA A 50 11.99 12.01 0.37
N LEU A 51 12.35 10.76 0.67
CA LEU A 51 13.48 10.09 0.04
C LEU A 51 13.26 9.94 -1.48
N LEU A 52 12.05 9.64 -1.88
CA LEU A 52 11.70 9.50 -3.30
C LEU A 52 11.88 10.82 -4.04
N GLU A 53 11.50 11.94 -3.44
CA GLU A 53 11.67 13.26 -4.02
C GLU A 53 13.14 13.64 -4.22
N ASP A 54 14.04 13.12 -3.38
CA ASP A 54 15.48 13.39 -3.48
C ASP A 54 16.15 12.59 -4.59
N LEU A 55 15.47 11.59 -5.17
CA LEU A 55 16.04 10.81 -6.26
C LEU A 55 16.13 11.66 -7.54
N PRO A 56 17.24 11.53 -8.29
CA PRO A 56 17.33 12.22 -9.57
C PRO A 56 16.28 11.71 -10.54
N PRO A 57 15.65 12.60 -11.32
CA PRO A 57 14.66 12.17 -12.30
C PRO A 57 15.32 11.33 -13.40
N VAL A 58 14.61 10.32 -13.86
CA VAL A 58 15.03 9.48 -14.97
C VAL A 58 14.15 9.84 -16.16
N ASP A 59 14.79 10.07 -17.30
CA ASP A 59 14.06 10.36 -18.53
C ASP A 59 13.24 9.15 -18.97
N VAL A 60 11.96 9.39 -19.19
CA VAL A 60 11.02 8.38 -19.67
C VAL A 60 10.72 8.67 -21.13
N ASP A 61 10.77 7.64 -21.97
CA ASP A 61 10.40 7.77 -23.38
C ASP A 61 8.94 8.22 -23.48
N THR A 62 8.70 9.27 -24.29
CA THR A 62 7.35 9.79 -24.52
C THR A 62 6.41 8.74 -25.09
N ALA A 63 6.94 7.75 -25.80
CA ALA A 63 6.14 6.63 -26.33
C ALA A 63 5.51 5.81 -25.21
N ILE A 64 6.17 5.69 -24.05
CA ILE A 64 5.63 4.96 -22.89
C ILE A 64 4.43 5.73 -22.33
N PHE A 65 4.52 7.04 -22.23
CA PHE A 65 3.44 7.90 -21.78
C PHE A 65 2.20 7.76 -22.68
N ASP A 66 2.42 7.81 -23.98
CA ASP A 66 1.35 7.65 -24.95
C ASP A 66 0.67 6.28 -24.84
N LYS A 67 1.46 5.22 -24.61
CA LYS A 67 0.93 3.86 -24.38
C LYS A 67 0.08 3.77 -23.12
N VAL A 68 0.49 4.43 -22.06
CA VAL A 68 -0.28 4.44 -20.81
C VAL A 68 -1.61 5.16 -21.02
N LEU A 69 -1.59 6.33 -21.69
CA LEU A 69 -2.79 7.08 -21.98
C LEU A 69 -3.77 6.27 -22.87
N ALA A 70 -3.24 5.58 -23.88
CA ALA A 70 -4.05 4.72 -24.74
C ALA A 70 -4.72 3.59 -23.96
N LYS A 71 -4.02 3.00 -23.00
CA LYS A 71 -4.58 1.96 -22.13
C LYS A 71 -5.67 2.49 -21.22
N LEU A 72 -5.55 3.71 -20.75
CA LEU A 72 -6.59 4.32 -19.93
C LEU A 72 -7.87 4.52 -20.74
N ASP A 73 -7.77 4.85 -22.01
CA ASP A 73 -8.93 4.99 -22.90
C ASP A 73 -9.58 3.64 -23.22
N GLU A 74 -8.79 2.56 -23.26
CA GLU A 74 -9.28 1.20 -23.49
C GLU A 74 -10.00 0.60 -22.29
N VAL A 75 -9.64 1.05 -21.09
CA VAL A 75 -10.29 0.58 -19.87
C VAL A 75 -11.65 1.24 -19.80
N GLU A 76 -12.70 0.45 -20.05
CA GLU A 76 -14.04 0.88 -19.73
C GLU A 76 -14.06 1.29 -18.27
N GLU A 77 -14.72 2.42 -17.97
CA GLU A 77 -14.97 2.81 -16.60
C GLU A 77 -15.61 1.64 -15.87
N ALA A 78 -14.77 0.82 -15.26
CA ALA A 78 -15.26 -0.12 -14.29
C ALA A 78 -15.37 0.68 -13.01
N PRO A 79 -16.57 1.11 -12.58
CA PRO A 79 -16.71 1.79 -11.29
C PRO A 79 -16.20 0.93 -10.16
N ALA A 80 -15.92 -0.31 -10.46
CA ALA A 80 -15.40 -1.30 -9.53
C ALA A 80 -13.87 -1.30 -9.42
N ALA A 81 -13.11 -0.51 -10.18
CA ALA A 81 -11.64 -0.61 -10.13
C ALA A 81 -11.07 -0.23 -8.75
N ASN A 82 -11.53 0.88 -8.18
CA ASN A 82 -11.16 1.27 -6.82
C ASN A 82 -11.89 0.43 -5.78
N ASP A 83 -13.16 0.12 -6.04
CA ASP A 83 -13.96 -0.73 -5.18
C ASP A 83 -13.45 -2.16 -5.18
N ALA A 84 -12.92 -2.65 -6.31
CA ALA A 84 -12.33 -3.97 -6.40
C ALA A 84 -11.10 -4.10 -5.51
N ASN A 85 -10.21 -3.11 -5.48
CA ASN A 85 -9.05 -3.13 -4.61
C ASN A 85 -9.46 -3.05 -3.14
N ALA A 86 -10.43 -2.22 -2.82
CA ALA A 86 -10.97 -2.13 -1.47
C ALA A 86 -11.70 -3.42 -1.08
N SER A 87 -12.44 -4.01 -2.03
CA SER A 87 -13.15 -5.27 -1.82
C SER A 87 -12.18 -6.42 -1.63
N ASP A 88 -11.11 -6.49 -2.39
CA ASP A 88 -10.11 -7.54 -2.27
C ASP A 88 -9.39 -7.47 -0.92
N LEU A 89 -9.05 -6.28 -0.47
CA LEU A 89 -8.48 -6.09 0.87
C LEU A 89 -9.47 -6.49 1.96
N ALA A 90 -10.72 -6.04 1.85
CA ALA A 90 -11.77 -6.38 2.80
C ALA A 90 -12.06 -7.88 2.81
N TRP A 91 -12.06 -8.51 1.63
CA TRP A 91 -12.26 -9.94 1.51
C TRP A 91 -11.10 -10.71 2.16
N THR A 92 -9.86 -10.30 1.90
CA THR A 92 -8.67 -10.90 2.50
C THR A 92 -8.71 -10.81 4.03
N VAL A 93 -9.09 -9.67 4.55
CA VAL A 93 -9.23 -9.46 5.99
C VAL A 93 -10.34 -10.35 6.56
N LYS A 94 -11.47 -10.46 5.87
CA LYS A 94 -12.55 -11.36 6.28
C LYS A 94 -12.13 -12.82 6.31
N GLN A 95 -11.33 -13.25 5.33
CA GLN A 95 -10.80 -14.60 5.29
C GLN A 95 -9.90 -14.89 6.49
N VAL A 96 -9.08 -13.92 6.88
CA VAL A 96 -8.19 -14.07 8.03
C VAL A 96 -8.97 -14.12 9.34
N ARG A 97 -10.09 -13.39 9.43
CA ARG A 97 -10.94 -13.38 10.63
C ARG A 97 -11.77 -14.64 10.83
N GLN A 98 -11.99 -15.37 9.79
CA GLN A 98 -12.72 -16.65 9.84
C GLN A 98 -11.76 -17.80 10.15
#